data_5b38a9617d549e587535b8b4a50972c7
#
_entry.id   5b38a9617d549e587535b8b4a50972c7
#
_cell.length_a   1.000
_cell.length_b   1.000
_cell.length_c   1.000
_cell.angle_alpha   90.00
_cell.angle_beta   90.00
_cell.angle_gamma   90.00
#
_symmetry.space_group_name_H-M   'P 1'
#
loop_
_entity.id
_entity.type
_entity.pdbx_description
1 polymer ?
#
loop_
_entity_poly.entity_id
_entity_poly.type
_entity_poly.pdbx_seq_one_letter_code
_entity_poly.pdbx_strand_id
1 'polypeptide(L)'
;MLACSVEVALLFLANKWQMLILRDLLAGSRRSSDLKRAVGKISQKVLTANLRLMEMHGLLARMVFAEMPLRVEYTLTDLGRTLEPVLQQLAAWGEHYRELSCHKTESAIEYADDNS
;
A
#
# COMPACT_ATOMS: atom_id res chain seq x y z
N MET A 1 -17.79 -4.30 -21.22
CA MET A 1 -18.30 -3.00 -20.77
C MET A 1 -17.32 -2.33 -19.83
N LEU A 2 -17.15 -1.05 -19.98
CA LEU A 2 -16.22 -0.32 -19.14
C LEU A 2 -16.87 0.02 -17.79
N ALA A 3 -16.15 -0.26 -16.71
CA ALA A 3 -16.53 0.17 -15.38
C ALA A 3 -16.40 1.70 -15.27
N CYS A 4 -17.10 2.32 -14.33
CA CYS A 4 -16.91 3.74 -14.07
C CYS A 4 -15.52 3.99 -13.50
N SER A 5 -15.05 5.23 -13.60
CA SER A 5 -13.69 5.59 -13.16
C SER A 5 -13.43 5.25 -11.69
N VAL A 6 -14.43 5.41 -10.83
CA VAL A 6 -14.31 5.06 -9.41
C VAL A 6 -14.11 3.57 -9.24
N GLU A 7 -14.85 2.75 -9.98
CA GLU A 7 -14.70 1.30 -9.91
C GLU A 7 -13.30 0.86 -10.36
N VAL A 8 -12.77 1.47 -11.41
CA VAL A 8 -11.41 1.18 -11.88
C VAL A 8 -10.41 1.52 -10.78
N ALA A 9 -10.52 2.68 -10.16
CA ALA A 9 -9.62 3.08 -9.07
C ALA A 9 -9.71 2.13 -7.90
N LEU A 10 -10.90 1.65 -7.56
CA LEU A 10 -11.09 0.73 -6.44
C LEU A 10 -10.44 -0.63 -6.63
N LEU A 11 -10.12 -1.02 -7.86
CA LEU A 11 -9.33 -2.23 -8.09
C LEU A 11 -7.97 -2.16 -7.39
N PHE A 12 -7.45 -0.96 -7.22
CA PHE A 12 -6.14 -0.73 -6.60
C PHE A 12 -6.27 -0.20 -5.18
N LEU A 13 -7.26 0.65 -4.90
CA LEU A 13 -7.39 1.36 -3.62
C LEU A 13 -8.13 0.55 -2.55
N ALA A 14 -8.88 -0.46 -2.93
CA ALA A 14 -9.67 -1.25 -1.97
C ALA A 14 -8.82 -2.27 -1.19
N ASN A 15 -7.58 -2.48 -1.57
CA ASN A 15 -6.70 -3.41 -0.89
C ASN A 15 -5.85 -2.67 0.15
N LYS A 16 -6.15 -2.93 1.41
CA LYS A 16 -5.47 -2.32 2.56
C LYS A 16 -3.95 -2.47 2.47
N TRP A 17 -3.47 -3.69 2.18
CA TRP A 17 -2.05 -3.97 2.19
C TRP A 17 -1.30 -3.22 1.09
N GLN A 18 -1.91 -3.15 -0.11
CA GLN A 18 -1.29 -2.43 -1.21
C GLN A 18 -1.21 -0.93 -0.93
N MET A 19 -2.23 -0.37 -0.28
CA MET A 19 -2.22 1.04 0.09
C MET A 19 -1.14 1.35 1.13
N LEU A 20 -0.95 0.46 2.10
CA LEU A 20 0.09 0.65 3.12
C LEU A 20 1.50 0.48 2.53
N ILE A 21 1.68 -0.47 1.62
CA ILE A 21 2.94 -0.64 0.89
C ILE A 21 3.25 0.61 0.06
N LEU A 22 2.27 1.11 -0.66
CA LEU A 22 2.43 2.29 -1.49
C LEU A 22 2.83 3.50 -0.64
N ARG A 23 2.17 3.70 0.49
CA ARG A 23 2.48 4.77 1.44
C ARG A 23 3.96 4.74 1.83
N ASP A 24 4.46 3.55 2.15
CA ASP A 24 5.83 3.41 2.61
C ASP A 24 6.83 3.64 1.47
N LEU A 25 6.52 3.17 0.26
CA LEU A 25 7.38 3.34 -0.90
C LEU A 25 7.44 4.78 -1.41
N LEU A 26 6.48 5.62 -1.05
CA LEU A 26 6.54 7.04 -1.39
C LEU A 26 7.74 7.73 -0.76
N ALA A 27 8.24 7.22 0.36
CA ALA A 27 9.42 7.77 1.03
C ALA A 27 10.73 7.34 0.35
N GLY A 28 10.71 6.30 -0.47
CA GLY A 28 11.89 5.80 -1.17
C GLY A 28 11.84 4.30 -1.35
N SER A 29 12.87 3.76 -2.01
CA SER A 29 13.01 2.33 -2.23
C SER A 29 13.13 1.56 -0.92
N ARG A 30 12.58 0.35 -0.87
CA ARG A 30 12.59 -0.49 0.32
C ARG A 30 12.83 -1.94 -0.05
N ARG A 31 13.47 -2.67 0.86
CA ARG A 31 13.55 -4.13 0.79
C ARG A 31 12.25 -4.71 1.34
N SER A 32 11.98 -5.97 0.97
CA SER A 32 10.81 -6.70 1.46
C SER A 32 10.75 -6.72 3.00
N SER A 33 11.87 -6.94 3.66
CA SER A 33 11.92 -6.97 5.13
C SER A 33 11.56 -5.61 5.75
N ASP A 34 11.98 -4.51 5.12
CA ASP A 34 11.65 -3.17 5.59
C ASP A 34 10.16 -2.89 5.44
N LEU A 35 9.58 -3.30 4.32
CA LEU A 35 8.15 -3.16 4.07
C LEU A 35 7.34 -3.97 5.07
N LYS A 36 7.79 -5.18 5.39
CA LYS A 36 7.10 -6.02 6.35
C LYS A 36 7.05 -5.36 7.72
N ARG A 37 8.16 -4.78 8.16
CA ARG A 37 8.21 -4.06 9.45
C ARG A 37 7.32 -2.83 9.45
N ALA A 38 7.35 -2.05 8.37
CA ALA A 38 6.60 -0.80 8.26
C ALA A 38 5.09 -1.03 8.16
N VAL A 39 4.68 -2.06 7.43
CA VAL A 39 3.27 -2.38 7.22
C VAL A 39 2.65 -3.05 8.44
N GLY A 40 3.45 -3.80 9.21
CA GLY A 40 3.02 -4.37 10.48
C GLY A 40 2.59 -5.83 10.38
N LYS A 41 1.33 -6.12 10.66
CA LYS A 41 0.83 -7.49 10.86
C LYS A 41 0.60 -8.27 9.56
N ILE A 42 1.43 -8.11 8.57
CA ILE A 42 1.30 -8.83 7.31
C ILE A 42 2.20 -10.07 7.32
N SER A 43 1.68 -11.19 6.82
CA SER A 43 2.52 -12.38 6.64
C SER A 43 3.43 -12.21 5.43
N GLN A 44 4.55 -12.94 5.41
CA GLN A 44 5.46 -12.91 4.28
C GLN A 44 4.78 -13.34 2.99
N LYS A 45 3.90 -14.34 3.08
CA LYS A 45 3.15 -14.85 1.93
C LYS A 45 2.25 -13.77 1.34
N VAL A 46 1.50 -13.06 2.18
CA VAL A 46 0.58 -12.00 1.73
C VAL A 46 1.36 -10.81 1.18
N LEU A 47 2.45 -10.44 1.85
CA LEU A 47 3.31 -9.35 1.37
C LEU A 47 3.84 -9.65 -0.03
N THR A 48 4.41 -10.84 -0.21
CA THR A 48 4.97 -11.26 -1.51
C THR A 48 3.90 -11.25 -2.60
N ALA A 49 2.72 -11.77 -2.30
CA ALA A 49 1.61 -11.81 -3.26
C ALA A 49 1.19 -10.40 -3.69
N ASN A 50 1.10 -9.48 -2.73
CA ASN A 50 0.72 -8.10 -3.04
C ASN A 50 1.80 -7.36 -3.81
N LEU A 51 3.07 -7.58 -3.48
CA LEU A 51 4.17 -6.98 -4.23
C LEU A 51 4.17 -7.44 -5.69
N ARG A 52 3.91 -8.73 -5.94
CA ARG A 52 3.83 -9.26 -7.30
C ARG A 52 2.67 -8.65 -8.07
N LEU A 53 1.51 -8.50 -7.44
CA LEU A 53 0.36 -7.87 -8.09
C LEU A 53 0.64 -6.40 -8.43
N MET A 54 1.24 -5.66 -7.53
CA MET A 54 1.57 -4.26 -7.76
C MET A 54 2.60 -4.12 -8.88
N GLU A 55 3.57 -5.01 -8.93
CA GLU A 55 4.55 -5.05 -10.02
C GLU A 55 3.87 -5.35 -11.34
N MET A 56 3.00 -6.35 -11.37
CA MET A 56 2.27 -6.74 -12.57
C MET A 56 1.39 -5.61 -13.10
N HIS A 57 0.80 -4.83 -12.19
CA HIS A 57 -0.03 -3.68 -12.57
C HIS A 57 0.78 -2.42 -12.89
N GLY A 58 2.10 -2.50 -12.83
CA GLY A 58 2.96 -1.39 -13.20
C GLY A 58 3.10 -0.30 -12.14
N LEU A 59 2.70 -0.56 -10.89
CA LEU A 59 2.76 0.42 -9.82
C LEU A 59 4.14 0.48 -9.16
N LEU A 60 4.88 -0.62 -9.18
CA LEU A 60 6.23 -0.67 -8.64
C LEU A 60 7.12 -1.53 -9.51
N ALA A 61 8.42 -1.35 -9.31
CA ALA A 61 9.44 -2.13 -9.98
C ALA A 61 10.29 -2.86 -8.95
N ARG A 62 10.67 -4.08 -9.28
CA ARG A 62 11.55 -4.91 -8.48
C ARG A 62 12.96 -4.78 -9.03
N MET A 63 13.87 -4.33 -8.19
CA MET A 63 15.28 -4.11 -8.59
C MET A 63 16.16 -5.14 -7.89
N VAL A 64 16.95 -5.87 -8.67
CA VAL A 64 17.85 -6.88 -8.15
C VAL A 64 19.28 -6.36 -8.29
N PHE A 65 20.01 -6.30 -7.18
CA PHE A 65 21.40 -5.88 -7.16
C PHE A 65 22.29 -7.11 -7.02
N ALA A 66 23.26 -7.24 -7.93
CA ALA A 66 24.20 -8.36 -7.95
C ALA A 66 25.26 -8.19 -6.86
N GLU A 67 24.86 -8.49 -5.64
CA GLU A 67 25.71 -8.42 -4.44
C GLU A 67 25.73 -9.76 -3.72
N MET A 68 26.59 -9.88 -2.73
CA MET A 68 26.65 -11.05 -1.85
C MET A 68 26.44 -10.61 -0.40
N PRO A 69 25.28 -10.87 0.22
CA PRO A 69 24.14 -11.60 -0.35
C PRO A 69 23.34 -10.76 -1.37
N LEU A 70 22.56 -11.46 -2.18
CA LEU A 70 21.72 -10.81 -3.20
C LEU A 70 20.77 -9.79 -2.53
N ARG A 71 20.70 -8.59 -3.09
CA ARG A 71 19.85 -7.53 -2.58
C ARG A 71 18.71 -7.26 -3.57
N VAL A 72 17.47 -7.25 -3.07
CA VAL A 72 16.29 -6.94 -3.86
C VAL A 72 15.59 -5.76 -3.21
N GLU A 73 15.28 -4.74 -3.99
CA GLU A 73 14.55 -3.57 -3.54
C GLU A 73 13.35 -3.30 -4.43
N TYR A 74 12.33 -2.68 -3.85
CA TYR A 74 11.14 -2.26 -4.56
C TYR A 74 11.09 -0.74 -4.59
N THR A 75 10.68 -0.19 -5.72
CA THR A 75 10.55 1.26 -5.91
C THR A 75 9.29 1.56 -6.69
N LEU A 76 8.67 2.71 -6.45
CA LEU A 76 7.50 3.11 -7.20
C LEU A 76 7.91 3.49 -8.62
N THR A 77 7.07 3.10 -9.58
CA THR A 77 7.16 3.59 -10.97
C THR A 77 6.54 4.98 -11.04
N ASP A 78 6.68 5.63 -12.18
CA ASP A 78 5.99 6.91 -12.41
C ASP A 78 4.49 6.76 -12.24
N LEU A 79 3.91 5.65 -12.73
CA LEU A 79 2.49 5.38 -12.54
C LEU A 79 2.16 5.23 -11.04
N GLY A 80 2.97 4.49 -10.30
CA GLY A 80 2.76 4.35 -8.86
C GLY A 80 2.78 5.68 -8.14
N ARG A 81 3.67 6.59 -8.54
CA ARG A 81 3.75 7.92 -7.93
C ARG A 81 2.54 8.79 -8.21
N THR A 82 1.78 8.51 -9.27
CA THR A 82 0.55 9.25 -9.54
C THR A 82 -0.52 9.04 -8.47
N LEU A 83 -0.35 8.00 -7.63
CA LEU A 83 -1.27 7.75 -6.52
C LEU A 83 -0.95 8.59 -5.28
N GLU A 84 0.17 9.31 -5.26
CA GLU A 84 0.53 10.12 -4.10
C GLU A 84 -0.55 11.13 -3.71
N PRO A 85 -1.08 11.96 -4.63
CA PRO A 85 -2.14 12.90 -4.25
C PRO A 85 -3.42 12.20 -3.80
N VAL A 86 -3.71 11.01 -4.32
CA VAL A 86 -4.86 10.22 -3.89
C VAL A 86 -4.68 9.79 -2.44
N LEU A 87 -3.50 9.26 -2.10
CA LEU A 87 -3.20 8.87 -0.73
C LEU A 87 -3.24 10.06 0.23
N GLN A 88 -2.75 11.22 -0.20
CA GLN A 88 -2.80 12.43 0.60
C GLN A 88 -4.24 12.83 0.92
N GLN A 89 -5.14 12.73 -0.06
CA GLN A 89 -6.56 13.02 0.15
C GLN A 89 -7.23 12.00 1.05
N LEU A 90 -6.90 10.73 0.89
CA LEU A 90 -7.40 9.69 1.78
C LEU A 90 -6.95 9.92 3.22
N ALA A 91 -5.69 10.27 3.41
CA ALA A 91 -5.15 10.56 4.73
C ALA A 91 -5.82 11.79 5.36
N ALA A 92 -6.02 12.83 4.57
CA ALA A 92 -6.68 14.05 5.02
C ALA A 92 -8.12 13.78 5.46
N TRP A 93 -8.84 13.01 4.67
CA TRP A 93 -10.21 12.63 5.02
C TRP A 93 -10.25 11.76 6.26
N GLY A 94 -9.32 10.80 6.36
CA GLY A 94 -9.23 9.92 7.53
C GLY A 94 -8.96 10.72 8.81
N GLU A 95 -8.09 11.70 8.76
CA GLU A 95 -7.80 12.56 9.90
C GLU A 95 -9.01 13.41 10.28
N HIS A 96 -9.71 13.93 9.30
CA HIS A 96 -10.95 14.69 9.53
C HIS A 96 -12.01 13.84 10.24
N TYR A 97 -12.19 12.61 9.78
CA TYR A 97 -13.13 11.68 10.39
C TYR A 97 -12.73 11.35 11.83
N ARG A 98 -11.43 11.14 12.08
CA ARG A 98 -10.91 10.84 13.41
C ARG A 98 -11.21 11.97 14.39
N GLU A 99 -11.03 13.23 13.97
CA GLU A 99 -11.33 14.40 14.80
C GLU A 99 -12.81 14.48 15.16
N LEU A 100 -13.70 14.08 14.24
CA LEU A 100 -15.14 14.15 14.46
C LEU A 100 -15.67 12.98 15.29
N SER A 101 -15.02 11.81 15.27
CA SER A 101 -15.56 10.57 15.81
C SER A 101 -14.47 9.65 16.35
N CYS A 102 -13.58 10.13 17.20
CA CYS A 102 -12.39 9.38 17.63
C CYS A 102 -12.72 7.99 18.23
N HIS A 103 -13.72 7.88 19.10
CA HIS A 103 -14.06 6.57 19.68
C HIS A 103 -14.59 5.59 18.63
N LYS A 104 -15.41 6.08 17.72
CA LYS A 104 -15.94 5.26 16.62
C LYS A 104 -14.83 4.86 15.65
N THR A 105 -13.85 5.73 15.46
CA THR A 105 -12.70 5.44 14.59
C THR A 105 -11.87 4.30 15.15
N GLU A 106 -11.60 4.32 16.45
CA GLU A 106 -10.87 3.24 17.11
C GLU A 106 -11.59 1.90 16.95
N SER A 107 -12.89 1.87 17.19
CA SER A 107 -13.70 0.66 17.02
C SER A 107 -13.68 0.17 15.58
N ALA A 108 -13.74 1.06 14.60
CA ALA A 108 -13.70 0.70 13.20
C ALA A 108 -12.36 0.09 12.82
N ILE A 109 -11.26 0.62 13.36
CA ILE A 109 -9.91 0.09 13.11
C ILE A 109 -9.78 -1.31 13.69
N GLU A 110 -10.22 -1.53 14.91
CA GLU A 110 -10.21 -2.84 15.55
C GLU A 110 -11.00 -3.87 14.75
N TYR A 111 -12.20 -3.49 14.31
CA TYR A 111 -13.04 -4.36 13.49
C TYR A 111 -12.37 -4.72 12.16
N ALA A 112 -11.75 -3.76 11.50
CA ALA A 112 -11.06 -3.99 10.23
C ALA A 112 -9.88 -4.94 10.41
N ASP A 113 -9.13 -4.82 11.50
CA ASP A 113 -8.00 -5.71 11.80
C ASP A 113 -8.46 -7.15 12.05
N ASP A 114 -9.59 -7.32 12.76
CA ASP A 114 -10.15 -8.64 13.04
C ASP A 114 -10.63 -9.34 11.78
N ASN A 115 -11.01 -8.59 10.75
CA ASN A 115 -11.58 -9.12 9.50
C ASN A 115 -10.59 -9.15 8.33
N SER A 116 -9.34 -8.75 8.55
CA SER A 116 -8.33 -8.70 7.46
C SER A 116 -7.25 -9.80 7.53
#